data_92f745b6b84b65ace98f2d6bff9ed62d
#
_entry.id   92f745b6b84b65ace98f2d6bff9ed62d
#
_cell.length_a   1.000
_cell.length_b   1.000
_cell.length_c   1.000
_cell.angle_alpha   90.00
_cell.angle_beta   90.00
_cell.angle_gamma   90.00
#
_symmetry.space_group_name_H-M   'P 1'
#
loop_
_entity.id
_entity.type
_entity.pdbx_description
1 polymer ?
#
loop_
_entity_poly.entity_id
_entity_poly.type
_entity_poly.pdbx_seq_one_letter_code
_entity_poly.pdbx_strand_id
1 'polypeptide(L)'
;MIFEALPTTPRSDELIDQAFSRAARAGRAKDGREAQESMLQTASNVLSDNVENVVTAWPDFDAIDPFYYDLANAVLGGMEGFDPEQGDAGAEDPVGVLRGYLAELRWAAGKTHEIGREYLGRVRATDADTARKLRKQAFARMADVIEQVETELEYVGAARDELRRLPDVRPDDPTVVVAGYPNVGKSSFVNAVTRASNEIAEYPFTTRGINVGHLERDHVRYQLLDTPGLLDRPAEERNDIEEQAVSALGHAADAVLVFVDASETCGYRIDAQLALRDAIEERFPVPVLTVCNKADLSTAVEADAYVSVTADDEVAGNTSADAGKHVESLQAVLDRVIEAIDQEPELPFEEG
;
A
#
# COMPACT_ATOMS: atom_id res chain seq x y z
N MET A 1 -6.40 -2.82 7.29
CA MET A 1 -5.68 -2.40 6.05
C MET A 1 -6.61 -2.53 4.84
N ILE A 2 -6.60 -1.57 3.91
CA ILE A 2 -7.56 -1.51 2.79
C ILE A 2 -7.40 -2.66 1.80
N PHE A 3 -6.16 -3.17 1.59
CA PHE A 3 -5.85 -4.26 0.65
C PHE A 3 -5.76 -5.65 1.29
N GLU A 4 -5.87 -5.77 2.61
CA GLU A 4 -5.71 -7.05 3.33
C GLU A 4 -6.79 -8.08 2.97
N ALA A 5 -8.01 -7.61 2.78
CA ALA A 5 -9.18 -8.45 2.52
C ALA A 5 -9.33 -8.88 1.06
N LEU A 6 -8.41 -8.50 0.16
CA LEU A 6 -8.48 -8.89 -1.25
C LEU A 6 -8.42 -10.43 -1.41
N PRO A 7 -9.39 -11.03 -2.11
CA PRO A 7 -9.44 -12.48 -2.31
C PRO A 7 -8.33 -12.94 -3.24
N THR A 8 -8.01 -14.22 -3.19
CA THR A 8 -7.12 -14.84 -4.17
C THR A 8 -7.72 -14.74 -5.56
N THR A 9 -6.94 -14.33 -6.54
CA THR A 9 -7.33 -14.32 -7.94
C THR A 9 -7.00 -15.70 -8.55
N PRO A 10 -8.00 -16.50 -8.92
CA PRO A 10 -7.75 -17.81 -9.55
C PRO A 10 -7.28 -17.62 -11.00
N ARG A 11 -6.52 -18.58 -11.52
CA ARG A 11 -6.11 -18.60 -12.92
C ARG A 11 -7.28 -18.97 -13.85
N SER A 12 -7.15 -18.68 -15.13
CA SER A 12 -8.16 -18.97 -16.14
C SER A 12 -8.56 -20.47 -16.18
N ASP A 13 -7.58 -21.36 -16.19
CA ASP A 13 -7.76 -22.81 -16.18
C ASP A 13 -8.44 -23.31 -14.89
N GLU A 14 -8.07 -22.77 -13.73
CA GLU A 14 -8.69 -23.10 -12.43
C GLU A 14 -10.18 -22.70 -12.40
N LEU A 15 -10.51 -21.52 -12.93
CA LEU A 15 -11.90 -21.03 -13.04
C LEU A 15 -12.74 -21.95 -13.90
N ILE A 16 -12.23 -22.33 -15.09
CA ILE A 16 -12.90 -23.21 -16.06
C ILE A 16 -13.11 -24.59 -15.45
N ASP A 17 -12.06 -25.18 -14.89
CA ASP A 17 -12.13 -26.52 -14.29
C ASP A 17 -13.09 -26.56 -13.10
N GLN A 18 -13.05 -25.56 -12.23
CA GLN A 18 -13.96 -25.45 -11.09
C GLN A 18 -15.42 -25.36 -11.55
N ALA A 19 -15.70 -24.47 -12.52
CA ALA A 19 -17.05 -24.25 -13.02
C ALA A 19 -17.62 -25.50 -13.71
N PHE A 20 -16.85 -26.13 -14.57
CA PHE A 20 -17.32 -27.33 -15.32
C PHE A 20 -17.42 -28.55 -14.43
N SER A 21 -16.56 -28.69 -13.42
CA SER A 21 -16.67 -29.75 -12.42
C SER A 21 -17.91 -29.57 -11.54
N ARG A 22 -18.26 -28.36 -11.13
CA ARG A 22 -19.50 -28.07 -10.41
C ARG A 22 -20.72 -28.29 -11.27
N ALA A 23 -20.69 -27.83 -12.52
CA ALA A 23 -21.74 -28.05 -13.49
C ALA A 23 -22.00 -29.57 -13.74
N ALA A 24 -20.94 -30.38 -13.93
CA ALA A 24 -21.06 -31.80 -14.09
C ALA A 24 -21.74 -32.48 -12.87
N ARG A 25 -21.43 -32.04 -11.66
CA ARG A 25 -22.10 -32.52 -10.44
C ARG A 25 -23.58 -32.15 -10.41
N ALA A 26 -23.92 -30.89 -10.75
CA ALA A 26 -25.31 -30.42 -10.79
C ALA A 26 -26.15 -31.19 -11.82
N GLY A 27 -25.55 -31.61 -12.95
CA GLY A 27 -26.24 -32.42 -13.97
C GLY A 27 -26.52 -33.87 -13.56
N ARG A 28 -25.77 -34.46 -12.61
CA ARG A 28 -25.97 -35.86 -12.18
C ARG A 28 -27.29 -36.08 -11.41
N ALA A 29 -27.87 -35.04 -10.85
CA ALA A 29 -29.13 -35.11 -10.11
C ALA A 29 -30.36 -35.02 -11.00
N LYS A 30 -30.21 -34.90 -12.32
CA LYS A 30 -31.27 -34.68 -13.30
C LYS A 30 -31.01 -35.49 -14.58
N ASP A 31 -32.06 -35.64 -15.38
CA ASP A 31 -31.96 -36.39 -16.62
C ASP A 31 -32.30 -35.57 -17.87
N GLY A 32 -31.86 -36.03 -19.03
CA GLY A 32 -32.21 -35.49 -20.33
C GLY A 32 -31.89 -33.98 -20.45
N ARG A 33 -32.87 -33.21 -20.89
CA ARG A 33 -32.74 -31.78 -21.12
C ARG A 33 -32.52 -31.01 -19.81
N GLU A 34 -33.22 -31.37 -18.73
CA GLU A 34 -33.08 -30.67 -17.43
C GLU A 34 -31.67 -30.77 -16.86
N ALA A 35 -30.98 -31.88 -17.07
CA ALA A 35 -29.57 -32.04 -16.74
C ALA A 35 -28.70 -31.03 -17.50
N GLN A 36 -28.96 -30.83 -18.81
CA GLN A 36 -28.20 -29.87 -19.62
C GLN A 36 -28.46 -28.39 -19.20
N GLU A 37 -29.72 -28.07 -18.86
CA GLU A 37 -30.08 -26.77 -18.30
C GLU A 37 -29.36 -26.49 -16.99
N SER A 38 -29.41 -27.45 -16.06
CA SER A 38 -28.74 -27.32 -14.76
C SER A 38 -27.23 -27.16 -14.86
N MET A 39 -26.60 -27.94 -15.75
CA MET A 39 -25.16 -27.83 -16.02
C MET A 39 -24.80 -26.47 -16.58
N LEU A 40 -25.55 -25.97 -17.58
CA LEU A 40 -25.31 -24.70 -18.22
C LEU A 40 -25.47 -23.52 -17.22
N GLN A 41 -26.57 -23.55 -16.47
CA GLN A 41 -26.83 -22.50 -15.45
C GLN A 41 -25.74 -22.49 -14.38
N THR A 42 -25.31 -23.66 -13.90
CA THR A 42 -24.27 -23.75 -12.88
C THR A 42 -22.92 -23.26 -13.41
N ALA A 43 -22.52 -23.65 -14.63
CA ALA A 43 -21.26 -23.20 -15.21
C ALA A 43 -21.23 -21.68 -15.38
N SER A 44 -22.29 -21.13 -15.98
CA SER A 44 -22.42 -19.68 -16.20
C SER A 44 -22.34 -18.88 -14.89
N ASN A 45 -23.10 -19.28 -13.87
CA ASN A 45 -23.09 -18.60 -12.58
C ASN A 45 -21.72 -18.71 -11.89
N VAL A 46 -21.11 -19.92 -11.86
CA VAL A 46 -19.83 -20.11 -11.18
C VAL A 46 -18.72 -19.29 -11.84
N LEU A 47 -18.67 -19.24 -13.18
CA LEU A 47 -17.66 -18.41 -13.88
C LEU A 47 -17.90 -16.93 -13.64
N SER A 48 -19.12 -16.45 -13.88
CA SER A 48 -19.48 -15.04 -13.70
C SER A 48 -19.26 -14.58 -12.26
N ASP A 49 -19.80 -15.30 -11.27
CA ASP A 49 -19.73 -14.92 -9.85
C ASP A 49 -18.29 -14.91 -9.33
N ASN A 50 -17.44 -15.88 -9.73
CA ASN A 50 -16.05 -15.92 -9.30
C ASN A 50 -15.24 -14.74 -9.85
N VAL A 51 -15.41 -14.40 -11.13
CA VAL A 51 -14.71 -13.26 -11.73
C VAL A 51 -15.25 -11.94 -11.14
N GLU A 52 -16.57 -11.82 -10.96
CA GLU A 52 -17.17 -10.63 -10.37
C GLU A 52 -16.74 -10.43 -8.91
N ASN A 53 -16.58 -11.51 -8.14
CA ASN A 53 -16.05 -11.43 -6.77
C ASN A 53 -14.62 -10.91 -6.73
N VAL A 54 -13.77 -11.28 -7.69
CA VAL A 54 -12.42 -10.69 -7.81
C VAL A 54 -12.53 -9.18 -8.01
N VAL A 55 -13.34 -8.73 -8.98
CA VAL A 55 -13.45 -7.30 -9.32
C VAL A 55 -14.07 -6.48 -8.18
N THR A 56 -15.14 -6.98 -7.57
CA THR A 56 -15.89 -6.21 -6.54
C THR A 56 -15.19 -6.14 -5.20
N ALA A 57 -14.18 -6.97 -4.96
CA ALA A 57 -13.37 -6.93 -3.75
C ALA A 57 -12.35 -5.79 -3.72
N TRP A 58 -12.02 -5.21 -4.88
CA TRP A 58 -11.11 -4.08 -4.95
C TRP A 58 -11.80 -2.80 -4.47
N PRO A 59 -11.06 -1.92 -3.79
CA PRO A 59 -11.61 -0.64 -3.35
C PRO A 59 -11.94 0.26 -4.54
N ASP A 60 -12.82 1.21 -4.31
CA ASP A 60 -13.01 2.32 -5.24
C ASP A 60 -11.81 3.27 -5.12
N PHE A 61 -10.90 3.22 -6.08
CA PHE A 61 -9.68 4.02 -6.07
C PHE A 61 -9.92 5.53 -6.14
N ASP A 62 -11.11 5.98 -6.56
CA ASP A 62 -11.47 7.41 -6.54
C ASP A 62 -11.91 7.87 -5.13
N ALA A 63 -12.16 6.94 -4.21
CA ALA A 63 -12.65 7.20 -2.86
C ALA A 63 -11.64 6.81 -1.75
N ILE A 64 -10.50 6.22 -2.09
CA ILE A 64 -9.48 5.89 -1.10
C ILE A 64 -8.67 7.14 -0.73
N ASP A 65 -8.05 7.08 0.45
CA ASP A 65 -7.15 8.13 0.91
C ASP A 65 -5.97 8.33 -0.07
N PRO A 66 -5.56 9.59 -0.36
CA PRO A 66 -4.44 9.90 -1.26
C PRO A 66 -3.14 9.16 -0.91
N PHE A 67 -2.86 8.95 0.37
CA PHE A 67 -1.73 8.13 0.83
C PHE A 67 -1.76 6.73 0.21
N TYR A 68 -2.89 6.03 0.31
CA TYR A 68 -3.01 4.68 -0.26
C TYR A 68 -3.01 4.66 -1.78
N TYR A 69 -3.52 5.72 -2.42
CA TYR A 69 -3.50 5.85 -3.87
C TYR A 69 -2.06 5.97 -4.40
N ASP A 70 -1.27 6.90 -3.85
CA ASP A 70 0.12 7.11 -4.23
C ASP A 70 0.97 5.89 -3.90
N LEU A 71 0.70 5.27 -2.76
CA LEU A 71 1.38 4.05 -2.35
C LEU A 71 1.10 2.87 -3.29
N ALA A 72 -0.16 2.70 -3.71
CA ALA A 72 -0.53 1.70 -4.70
C ALA A 72 0.15 1.96 -6.05
N ASN A 73 0.22 3.23 -6.50
CA ASN A 73 0.95 3.61 -7.71
C ASN A 73 2.44 3.26 -7.62
N ALA A 74 3.09 3.58 -6.50
CA ALA A 74 4.49 3.23 -6.29
C ALA A 74 4.72 1.71 -6.38
N VAL A 75 3.86 0.92 -5.71
CA VAL A 75 3.94 -0.54 -5.70
C VAL A 75 3.74 -1.12 -7.10
N LEU A 76 2.66 -0.75 -7.76
CA LEU A 76 2.29 -1.29 -9.06
C LEU A 76 3.30 -0.90 -10.16
N GLY A 77 3.84 0.33 -10.09
CA GLY A 77 4.87 0.81 -11.02
C GLY A 77 6.20 0.05 -10.91
N GLY A 78 6.48 -0.56 -9.76
CA GLY A 78 7.69 -1.38 -9.54
C GLY A 78 7.53 -2.86 -9.83
N MET A 79 6.34 -3.33 -10.19
CA MET A 79 6.09 -4.75 -10.48
C MET A 79 6.79 -5.20 -11.75
N GLU A 80 7.40 -6.41 -11.71
CA GLU A 80 7.86 -7.07 -12.93
C GLU A 80 6.68 -7.33 -13.88
N GLY A 81 6.81 -6.92 -15.14
CA GLY A 81 5.74 -7.07 -16.14
C GLY A 81 4.74 -5.91 -16.18
N PHE A 82 4.93 -4.86 -15.38
CA PHE A 82 4.21 -3.63 -15.59
C PHE A 82 4.62 -3.01 -16.94
N ASP A 83 3.65 -2.90 -17.84
CA ASP A 83 3.82 -2.27 -19.15
C ASP A 83 2.79 -1.15 -19.28
N PRO A 84 3.20 0.11 -19.18
CA PRO A 84 2.28 1.24 -19.28
C PRO A 84 1.59 1.33 -20.66
N GLU A 85 2.13 0.65 -21.70
CA GLU A 85 1.53 0.62 -23.04
C GLU A 85 0.43 -0.45 -23.16
N GLN A 86 0.34 -1.41 -22.26
CA GLN A 86 -0.68 -2.47 -22.24
C GLN A 86 -1.98 -2.06 -21.50
N GLY A 87 -1.95 -1.00 -20.73
CA GLY A 87 -3.16 -0.41 -20.13
C GLY A 87 -4.08 0.19 -21.19
N ASP A 88 -5.33 0.42 -20.82
CA ASP A 88 -6.29 1.15 -21.66
C ASP A 88 -5.62 2.44 -22.16
N ALA A 89 -5.73 2.73 -23.46
CA ALA A 89 -5.03 3.85 -24.11
C ALA A 89 -5.48 5.18 -23.47
N GLY A 90 -4.82 5.58 -22.38
CA GLY A 90 -5.17 6.75 -21.58
C GLY A 90 -4.94 6.59 -20.08
N ALA A 91 -4.47 5.42 -19.60
CA ALA A 91 -4.05 5.28 -18.20
C ALA A 91 -2.73 6.05 -17.98
N GLU A 92 -2.80 7.11 -17.18
CA GLU A 92 -1.65 8.00 -16.92
C GLU A 92 -0.78 7.42 -15.77
N ASP A 93 -1.30 6.45 -15.02
CA ASP A 93 -0.65 5.89 -13.84
C ASP A 93 -0.89 4.37 -13.66
N PRO A 94 -0.08 3.68 -12.83
CA PRO A 94 -0.18 2.24 -12.57
C PRO A 94 -1.54 1.78 -12.01
N VAL A 95 -2.19 2.57 -11.16
CA VAL A 95 -3.55 2.29 -10.66
C VAL A 95 -4.56 2.35 -11.80
N GLY A 96 -4.40 3.29 -12.74
CA GLY A 96 -5.22 3.37 -13.94
C GLY A 96 -5.12 2.11 -14.81
N VAL A 97 -3.91 1.55 -14.98
CA VAL A 97 -3.69 0.27 -15.68
C VAL A 97 -4.43 -0.87 -14.96
N LEU A 98 -4.30 -0.98 -13.65
CA LEU A 98 -5.04 -1.98 -12.85
C LEU A 98 -6.56 -1.83 -13.01
N ARG A 99 -7.08 -0.60 -13.02
CA ARG A 99 -8.52 -0.32 -13.26
C ARG A 99 -8.95 -0.78 -14.64
N GLY A 100 -8.11 -0.62 -15.65
CA GLY A 100 -8.34 -1.15 -17.00
C GLY A 100 -8.50 -2.68 -16.97
N TYR A 101 -7.59 -3.40 -16.36
CA TYR A 101 -7.67 -4.86 -16.23
C TYR A 101 -8.89 -5.31 -15.43
N LEU A 102 -9.25 -4.62 -14.35
CA LEU A 102 -10.48 -4.89 -13.61
C LEU A 102 -11.75 -4.67 -14.46
N ALA A 103 -11.74 -3.69 -15.36
CA ALA A 103 -12.84 -3.45 -16.30
C ALA A 103 -12.98 -4.59 -17.32
N GLU A 104 -11.86 -5.10 -17.85
CA GLU A 104 -11.86 -6.27 -18.75
C GLU A 104 -12.37 -7.54 -18.03
N LEU A 105 -11.98 -7.77 -16.79
CA LEU A 105 -12.52 -8.86 -15.99
C LEU A 105 -14.03 -8.71 -15.77
N ARG A 106 -14.51 -7.50 -15.48
CA ARG A 106 -15.95 -7.22 -15.36
C ARG A 106 -16.70 -7.50 -16.66
N TRP A 107 -16.11 -7.09 -17.80
CA TRP A 107 -16.65 -7.43 -19.10
C TRP A 107 -16.74 -8.96 -19.30
N ALA A 108 -15.70 -9.72 -18.98
CA ALA A 108 -15.68 -11.17 -19.12
C ALA A 108 -16.76 -11.84 -18.25
N ALA A 109 -16.96 -11.39 -17.00
CA ALA A 109 -18.03 -11.86 -16.12
C ALA A 109 -19.41 -11.63 -16.75
N GLY A 110 -19.67 -10.41 -17.21
CA GLY A 110 -20.92 -10.04 -17.89
C GLY A 110 -21.14 -10.84 -19.19
N LYS A 111 -20.09 -11.04 -19.99
CA LYS A 111 -20.17 -11.78 -21.25
C LYS A 111 -20.43 -13.29 -21.03
N THR A 112 -19.81 -13.87 -20.02
CA THR A 112 -20.07 -15.25 -19.60
C THR A 112 -21.52 -15.44 -19.17
N HIS A 113 -22.07 -14.49 -18.40
CA HIS A 113 -23.47 -14.50 -18.00
C HIS A 113 -24.42 -14.34 -19.20
N GLU A 114 -24.10 -13.46 -20.16
CA GLU A 114 -24.87 -13.26 -21.39
C GLU A 114 -24.94 -14.56 -22.22
N ILE A 115 -23.79 -15.21 -22.45
CA ILE A 115 -23.72 -16.50 -23.16
C ILE A 115 -24.59 -17.54 -22.44
N GLY A 116 -24.48 -17.64 -21.11
CA GLY A 116 -25.31 -18.54 -20.31
C GLY A 116 -26.80 -18.31 -20.55
N ARG A 117 -27.29 -17.07 -20.51
CA ARG A 117 -28.70 -16.73 -20.74
C ARG A 117 -29.15 -17.04 -22.17
N GLU A 118 -28.33 -16.66 -23.17
CA GLU A 118 -28.64 -16.93 -24.60
C GLU A 118 -28.85 -18.42 -24.82
N TYR A 119 -27.89 -19.24 -24.42
CA TYR A 119 -27.93 -20.68 -24.66
C TYR A 119 -28.97 -21.39 -23.78
N LEU A 120 -29.27 -20.91 -22.59
CA LEU A 120 -30.29 -21.47 -21.72
C LEU A 120 -31.68 -21.38 -22.38
N GLY A 121 -32.00 -20.23 -23.01
CA GLY A 121 -33.22 -20.09 -23.79
C GLY A 121 -33.32 -21.10 -24.93
N ARG A 122 -32.23 -21.33 -25.67
CA ARG A 122 -32.15 -22.30 -26.75
C ARG A 122 -32.24 -23.75 -26.27
N VAL A 123 -31.59 -24.10 -25.17
CA VAL A 123 -31.63 -25.43 -24.53
C VAL A 123 -33.06 -25.78 -24.10
N ARG A 124 -33.80 -24.84 -23.54
CA ARG A 124 -35.20 -25.05 -23.11
C ARG A 124 -36.15 -25.31 -24.26
N ALA A 125 -35.85 -24.82 -25.45
CA ALA A 125 -36.70 -24.91 -26.63
C ALA A 125 -36.43 -26.15 -27.50
N THR A 126 -35.60 -27.13 -27.05
CA THR A 126 -35.16 -28.25 -27.87
C THR A 126 -35.19 -29.62 -27.16
N ASP A 127 -34.87 -30.69 -27.87
CA ASP A 127 -34.72 -32.06 -27.33
C ASP A 127 -33.39 -32.25 -26.58
N ALA A 128 -33.25 -33.37 -25.86
CA ALA A 128 -32.11 -33.65 -24.99
C ALA A 128 -30.76 -33.75 -25.77
N ASP A 129 -30.77 -34.28 -26.98
CA ASP A 129 -29.52 -34.48 -27.74
C ASP A 129 -29.03 -33.16 -28.33
N THR A 130 -29.95 -32.33 -28.84
CA THR A 130 -29.64 -30.96 -29.28
C THR A 130 -29.25 -30.10 -28.11
N ALA A 131 -29.93 -30.20 -26.97
CA ALA A 131 -29.56 -29.51 -25.71
C ALA A 131 -28.12 -29.83 -25.27
N ARG A 132 -27.69 -31.08 -25.37
CA ARG A 132 -26.31 -31.49 -25.10
C ARG A 132 -25.28 -30.80 -26.01
N LYS A 133 -25.59 -30.70 -27.31
CA LYS A 133 -24.72 -29.98 -28.27
C LYS A 133 -24.63 -28.50 -27.97
N LEU A 134 -25.78 -27.86 -27.70
CA LEU A 134 -25.83 -26.44 -27.34
C LEU A 134 -25.06 -26.13 -26.05
N ARG A 135 -25.21 -26.98 -25.01
CA ARG A 135 -24.41 -26.82 -23.78
C ARG A 135 -22.91 -26.90 -24.06
N LYS A 136 -22.45 -27.88 -24.88
CA LYS A 136 -21.02 -27.96 -25.23
C LYS A 136 -20.52 -26.72 -25.95
N GLN A 137 -21.33 -26.16 -26.87
CA GLN A 137 -21.00 -24.93 -27.56
C GLN A 137 -20.92 -23.74 -26.58
N ALA A 138 -21.87 -23.64 -25.64
CA ALA A 138 -21.86 -22.63 -24.63
C ALA A 138 -20.61 -22.68 -23.73
N PHE A 139 -20.26 -23.91 -23.30
CA PHE A 139 -19.07 -24.15 -22.47
C PHE A 139 -17.79 -23.72 -23.19
N ALA A 140 -17.62 -24.08 -24.48
CA ALA A 140 -16.48 -23.66 -25.27
C ALA A 140 -16.42 -22.11 -25.36
N ARG A 141 -17.54 -21.46 -25.68
CA ARG A 141 -17.59 -19.98 -25.77
C ARG A 141 -17.33 -19.30 -24.42
N MET A 142 -17.80 -19.86 -23.30
CA MET A 142 -17.51 -19.33 -21.99
C MET A 142 -16.04 -19.54 -21.61
N ALA A 143 -15.45 -20.69 -21.94
CA ALA A 143 -14.03 -20.94 -21.75
C ALA A 143 -13.19 -19.94 -22.56
N ASP A 144 -13.50 -19.77 -23.86
CA ASP A 144 -12.81 -18.81 -24.74
C ASP A 144 -12.82 -17.39 -24.16
N VAL A 145 -13.91 -16.96 -23.51
CA VAL A 145 -14.00 -15.63 -22.87
C VAL A 145 -13.08 -15.54 -21.64
N ILE A 146 -13.02 -16.59 -20.83
CA ILE A 146 -12.16 -16.61 -19.64
C ILE A 146 -10.67 -16.70 -20.03
N GLU A 147 -10.35 -17.47 -21.08
CA GLU A 147 -9.00 -17.57 -21.63
C GLU A 147 -8.52 -16.24 -22.23
N GLN A 148 -9.44 -15.43 -22.81
CA GLN A 148 -9.11 -14.10 -23.34
C GLN A 148 -8.64 -13.11 -22.27
N VAL A 149 -9.00 -13.31 -21.01
CA VAL A 149 -8.63 -12.44 -19.89
C VAL A 149 -7.61 -13.08 -18.94
N GLU A 150 -6.83 -14.03 -19.46
CA GLU A 150 -5.81 -14.74 -18.67
C GLU A 150 -4.72 -13.78 -18.17
N THR A 151 -4.23 -12.90 -19.03
CA THR A 151 -3.22 -11.88 -18.68
C THR A 151 -3.71 -10.93 -17.58
N GLU A 152 -4.97 -10.50 -17.69
CA GLU A 152 -5.62 -9.62 -16.71
C GLU A 152 -5.77 -10.32 -15.36
N LEU A 153 -6.15 -11.59 -15.34
CA LEU A 153 -6.22 -12.41 -14.12
C LEU A 153 -4.85 -12.56 -13.46
N GLU A 154 -3.80 -12.82 -14.25
CA GLU A 154 -2.44 -12.95 -13.75
C GLU A 154 -1.93 -11.63 -13.17
N TYR A 155 -2.12 -10.52 -13.88
CA TYR A 155 -1.72 -9.20 -13.40
C TYR A 155 -2.46 -8.79 -12.13
N VAL A 156 -3.78 -8.92 -12.09
CA VAL A 156 -4.61 -8.59 -10.92
C VAL A 156 -4.22 -9.47 -9.72
N GLY A 157 -3.86 -10.74 -9.96
CA GLY A 157 -3.34 -11.63 -8.93
C GLY A 157 -1.99 -11.17 -8.37
N ALA A 158 -1.05 -10.79 -9.22
CA ALA A 158 0.25 -10.27 -8.84
C ALA A 158 0.12 -8.93 -8.10
N ALA A 159 -0.69 -8.01 -8.62
CA ALA A 159 -0.98 -6.72 -7.99
C ALA A 159 -1.54 -6.89 -6.57
N ARG A 160 -2.49 -7.82 -6.40
CA ARG A 160 -3.02 -8.19 -5.08
C ARG A 160 -1.93 -8.66 -4.13
N ASP A 161 -1.05 -9.53 -4.59
CA ASP A 161 -0.01 -10.10 -3.73
C ASP A 161 1.02 -9.06 -3.28
N GLU A 162 1.35 -8.10 -4.13
CA GLU A 162 2.22 -6.98 -3.78
C GLU A 162 1.53 -5.98 -2.85
N LEU A 163 0.30 -5.54 -3.16
CA LEU A 163 -0.42 -4.57 -2.34
C LEU A 163 -0.77 -5.09 -0.94
N ARG A 164 -0.92 -6.40 -0.76
CA ARG A 164 -1.14 -7.00 0.56
C ARG A 164 0.10 -7.00 1.47
N ARG A 165 1.27 -6.76 0.92
CA ARG A 165 2.52 -6.64 1.71
C ARG A 165 2.71 -5.26 2.31
N LEU A 166 1.87 -4.30 1.91
CA LEU A 166 1.94 -2.94 2.42
C LEU A 166 1.74 -2.90 3.93
N PRO A 167 2.41 -1.98 4.63
CA PRO A 167 2.23 -1.79 6.07
C PRO A 167 0.82 -1.32 6.41
N ASP A 168 0.34 -1.67 7.60
CA ASP A 168 -0.94 -1.19 8.14
C ASP A 168 -0.77 0.24 8.69
N VAL A 169 -0.63 1.21 7.80
CA VAL A 169 -0.70 2.63 8.14
C VAL A 169 -2.16 3.06 8.12
N ARG A 170 -2.62 3.69 9.18
CA ARG A 170 -4.00 4.19 9.30
C ARG A 170 -4.01 5.70 9.07
N PRO A 171 -4.64 6.18 8.00
CA PRO A 171 -4.67 7.62 7.70
C PRO A 171 -5.36 8.47 8.78
N ASP A 172 -6.26 7.84 9.57
CA ASP A 172 -6.97 8.53 10.66
C ASP A 172 -6.15 8.64 11.97
N ASP A 173 -5.06 7.90 12.10
CA ASP A 173 -4.19 7.96 13.28
C ASP A 173 -3.08 9.00 13.06
N PRO A 174 -2.83 9.94 13.98
CA PRO A 174 -1.76 10.92 13.84
C PRO A 174 -0.41 10.26 13.58
N THR A 175 0.27 10.71 12.52
CA THR A 175 1.45 10.05 11.96
C THR A 175 2.68 10.94 12.00
N VAL A 176 3.75 10.47 12.62
CA VAL A 176 5.06 11.10 12.66
C VAL A 176 6.03 10.37 11.76
N VAL A 177 6.52 11.04 10.73
CA VAL A 177 7.55 10.48 9.83
C VAL A 177 8.93 10.79 10.39
N VAL A 178 9.82 9.79 10.42
CA VAL A 178 11.18 9.92 10.92
C VAL A 178 12.18 9.89 9.77
N ALA A 179 12.90 10.99 9.59
CA ALA A 179 13.78 11.25 8.47
C ALA A 179 15.23 11.53 8.92
N GLY A 180 16.18 11.57 7.98
CA GLY A 180 17.59 11.84 8.21
C GLY A 180 18.52 10.78 7.64
N TYR A 181 19.80 11.07 7.51
CA TYR A 181 20.81 10.18 6.93
C TYR A 181 20.90 8.82 7.64
N PRO A 182 21.50 7.79 7.01
CA PRO A 182 21.76 6.51 7.67
C PRO A 182 22.62 6.69 8.93
N ASN A 183 22.41 5.85 9.93
CA ASN A 183 23.16 5.79 11.20
C ASN A 183 23.08 7.03 12.10
N VAL A 184 22.14 7.95 11.86
CA VAL A 184 21.86 9.08 12.79
C VAL A 184 21.04 8.65 14.01
N GLY A 185 20.46 7.42 14.00
CA GLY A 185 19.76 6.85 15.15
C GLY A 185 18.22 6.80 15.03
N LYS A 186 17.65 6.99 13.84
CA LYS A 186 16.20 6.94 13.58
C LYS A 186 15.52 5.67 14.13
N SER A 187 15.94 4.50 13.62
CA SER A 187 15.34 3.22 14.02
C SER A 187 15.55 2.92 15.51
N SER A 188 16.67 3.36 16.10
CA SER A 188 16.89 3.22 17.55
C SER A 188 15.89 4.06 18.34
N PHE A 189 15.59 5.29 17.89
CA PHE A 189 14.57 6.13 18.49
C PHE A 189 13.18 5.50 18.39
N VAL A 190 12.76 5.10 17.18
CA VAL A 190 11.44 4.48 16.96
C VAL A 190 11.30 3.24 17.83
N ASN A 191 12.29 2.34 17.86
CA ASN A 191 12.27 1.15 18.70
C ASN A 191 12.18 1.46 20.20
N ALA A 192 12.91 2.50 20.66
CA ALA A 192 12.92 2.87 22.07
C ALA A 192 11.58 3.44 22.55
N VAL A 193 10.87 4.20 21.72
CA VAL A 193 9.60 4.85 22.09
C VAL A 193 8.39 3.97 21.87
N THR A 194 8.44 2.99 20.95
CA THR A 194 7.30 2.12 20.60
C THR A 194 7.30 0.74 21.27
N ARG A 195 8.30 0.42 22.03
CA ARG A 195 8.66 -0.76 22.88
C ARG A 195 7.93 -2.10 22.77
N ALA A 196 6.77 -2.23 22.12
CA ALA A 196 5.99 -3.48 22.16
C ALA A 196 5.25 -3.86 20.86
N SER A 197 5.23 -3.02 19.84
CA SER A 197 4.39 -3.24 18.65
C SER A 197 4.99 -2.65 17.37
N ASN A 198 6.25 -3.00 17.08
CA ASN A 198 6.84 -2.65 15.79
C ASN A 198 6.43 -3.70 14.77
N GLU A 199 5.65 -3.31 13.80
CA GLU A 199 5.42 -4.09 12.59
C GLU A 199 6.47 -3.68 11.56
N ILE A 200 7.34 -4.62 11.20
CA ILE A 200 8.27 -4.44 10.08
C ILE A 200 7.51 -4.90 8.84
N ALA A 201 7.07 -3.96 8.04
CA ALA A 201 6.52 -4.27 6.73
C ALA A 201 7.59 -4.09 5.66
N GLU A 202 7.74 -5.09 4.80
CA GLU A 202 8.59 -4.96 3.62
C GLU A 202 7.93 -3.99 2.65
N TYR A 203 8.53 -2.83 2.48
CA TYR A 203 8.11 -1.88 1.46
C TYR A 203 8.76 -2.31 0.13
N PRO A 204 7.99 -2.56 -0.92
CA PRO A 204 8.49 -3.23 -2.14
C PRO A 204 9.65 -2.54 -2.85
N PHE A 205 9.94 -1.28 -2.54
CA PHE A 205 10.95 -0.45 -3.25
C PHE A 205 12.12 -0.02 -2.39
N THR A 206 12.12 -0.39 -1.12
CA THR A 206 13.25 -0.10 -0.24
C THR A 206 14.04 -1.37 0.02
N THR A 207 15.35 -1.30 -0.05
CA THR A 207 16.24 -2.40 0.36
C THR A 207 16.10 -2.75 1.85
N ARG A 208 15.33 -1.95 2.60
CA ARG A 208 15.01 -2.11 4.01
C ARG A 208 13.59 -1.61 4.22
N GLY A 209 12.64 -2.45 4.59
CA GLY A 209 11.24 -2.10 4.80
C GLY A 209 11.00 -0.83 5.62
N ILE A 210 9.79 -0.25 5.51
CA ILE A 210 9.35 0.81 6.42
C ILE A 210 8.98 0.16 7.75
N ASN A 211 9.51 0.69 8.85
CA ASN A 211 9.12 0.25 10.19
C ASN A 211 7.97 1.16 10.67
N VAL A 212 6.85 0.55 10.99
CA VAL A 212 5.72 1.24 11.61
C VAL A 212 5.71 0.93 13.09
N GLY A 213 5.98 1.91 13.91
CA GLY A 213 5.88 1.83 15.36
C GLY A 213 4.57 2.48 15.83
N HIS A 214 3.91 1.89 16.81
CA HIS A 214 2.70 2.45 17.40
C HIS A 214 2.94 2.81 18.87
N LEU A 215 2.38 3.93 19.28
CA LEU A 215 2.32 4.31 20.69
C LEU A 215 0.92 4.85 21.02
N GLU A 216 0.48 4.64 22.25
CA GLU A 216 -0.78 5.19 22.75
C GLU A 216 -0.46 6.24 23.81
N ARG A 217 -1.06 7.41 23.67
CA ARG A 217 -0.95 8.50 24.63
C ARG A 217 -2.27 9.25 24.75
N ASP A 218 -2.71 9.46 25.97
CA ASP A 218 -3.98 10.16 26.28
C ASP A 218 -5.19 9.60 25.50
N HIS A 219 -5.21 8.28 25.29
CA HIS A 219 -6.21 7.54 24.49
C HIS A 219 -6.17 7.81 22.99
N VAL A 220 -5.16 8.50 22.49
CA VAL A 220 -4.88 8.68 21.06
C VAL A 220 -3.76 7.72 20.66
N ARG A 221 -3.94 7.02 19.55
CA ARG A 221 -2.92 6.17 18.95
C ARG A 221 -2.14 6.98 17.94
N TYR A 222 -0.83 7.04 18.12
CA TYR A 222 0.12 7.67 17.20
C TYR A 222 0.90 6.61 16.44
N GLN A 223 1.25 6.91 15.19
CA GLN A 223 2.10 6.09 14.35
C GLN A 223 3.43 6.78 14.10
N LEU A 224 4.54 6.03 14.21
CA LEU A 224 5.87 6.49 13.83
C LEU A 224 6.35 5.69 12.63
N LEU A 225 6.62 6.37 11.53
CA LEU A 225 7.12 5.77 10.30
C LEU A 225 8.63 6.00 10.17
N ASP A 226 9.44 4.96 10.39
CA ASP A 226 10.86 4.97 10.05
C ASP A 226 11.03 4.55 8.59
N THR A 227 11.60 5.43 7.76
CA THR A 227 11.62 5.34 6.30
C THR A 227 13.05 5.18 5.75
N PRO A 228 13.77 4.08 6.10
CA PRO A 228 15.13 3.89 5.62
C PRO A 228 15.15 3.70 4.10
N GLY A 229 16.01 4.44 3.42
CA GLY A 229 16.14 4.42 1.96
C GLY A 229 15.26 5.42 1.21
N LEU A 230 14.31 6.11 1.87
CA LEU A 230 13.43 7.10 1.23
C LEU A 230 13.77 8.54 1.63
N LEU A 231 13.83 8.83 2.93
CA LEU A 231 14.11 10.17 3.48
C LEU A 231 15.49 10.23 4.17
N ASP A 232 16.46 9.50 3.62
CA ASP A 232 17.84 9.41 4.12
C ASP A 232 18.88 9.86 3.09
N ARG A 233 18.44 10.49 1.99
CA ARG A 233 19.26 11.03 0.91
C ARG A 233 18.56 12.13 0.12
N PRO A 234 19.29 12.95 -0.66
CA PRO A 234 18.72 14.00 -1.49
C PRO A 234 17.73 13.48 -2.55
N ALA A 235 16.81 14.34 -2.99
CA ALA A 235 15.78 13.97 -3.97
C ALA A 235 16.37 13.54 -5.32
N GLU A 236 17.50 14.15 -5.74
CA GLU A 236 18.16 13.87 -7.02
C GLU A 236 18.75 12.44 -7.10
N GLU A 237 18.87 11.76 -5.96
CA GLU A 237 19.37 10.39 -5.87
C GLU A 237 18.24 9.34 -5.86
N ARG A 238 16.96 9.79 -5.91
CA ARG A 238 15.78 8.92 -5.91
C ARG A 238 15.34 8.59 -7.32
N ASN A 239 14.77 7.40 -7.52
CA ASN A 239 14.06 7.05 -8.73
C ASN A 239 12.57 7.47 -8.65
N ASP A 240 11.84 7.37 -9.77
CA ASP A 240 10.43 7.79 -9.86
C ASP A 240 9.53 7.07 -8.85
N ILE A 241 9.80 5.79 -8.56
CA ILE A 241 9.02 4.96 -7.64
C ILE A 241 9.27 5.40 -6.18
N GLU A 242 10.53 5.66 -5.84
CA GLU A 242 10.89 6.19 -4.52
C GLU A 242 10.31 7.58 -4.31
N GLU A 243 10.22 8.38 -5.35
CA GLU A 243 9.62 9.72 -5.31
C GLU A 243 8.10 9.64 -5.08
N GLN A 244 7.40 8.69 -5.71
CA GLN A 244 5.99 8.41 -5.43
C GLN A 244 5.78 7.92 -3.99
N ALA A 245 6.67 7.07 -3.47
CA ALA A 245 6.60 6.64 -2.07
C ALA A 245 6.80 7.81 -1.09
N VAL A 246 7.68 8.77 -1.41
CA VAL A 246 7.85 10.00 -0.61
C VAL A 246 6.62 10.90 -0.73
N SER A 247 5.97 10.97 -1.89
CA SER A 247 4.69 11.68 -2.05
C SER A 247 3.61 11.09 -1.14
N ALA A 248 3.48 9.77 -1.12
CA ALA A 248 2.55 9.09 -0.22
C ALA A 248 2.81 9.44 1.26
N LEU A 249 4.08 9.43 1.70
CA LEU A 249 4.44 9.85 3.05
C LEU A 249 4.03 11.29 3.36
N GLY A 250 4.07 12.18 2.35
CA GLY A 250 3.62 13.56 2.48
C GLY A 250 2.13 13.70 2.76
N HIS A 251 1.31 12.75 2.29
CA HIS A 251 -0.13 12.71 2.59
C HIS A 251 -0.43 12.08 3.96
N ALA A 252 0.43 11.19 4.44
CA ALA A 252 0.23 10.53 5.73
C ALA A 252 0.79 11.32 6.91
N ALA A 253 1.79 12.18 6.70
CA ALA A 253 2.50 12.84 7.78
C ALA A 253 1.70 14.00 8.39
N ASP A 254 1.54 13.98 9.71
CA ASP A 254 1.08 15.12 10.51
C ASP A 254 2.26 15.90 11.11
N ALA A 255 3.44 15.27 11.22
CA ALA A 255 4.70 15.93 11.56
C ALA A 255 5.90 15.11 11.05
N VAL A 256 7.05 15.76 10.91
CA VAL A 256 8.31 15.08 10.55
C VAL A 256 9.37 15.34 11.63
N LEU A 257 10.04 14.28 12.09
CA LEU A 257 11.24 14.36 12.93
C LEU A 257 12.48 14.11 12.07
N VAL A 258 13.31 15.13 11.89
CA VAL A 258 14.57 15.01 11.15
C VAL A 258 15.72 14.81 12.13
N PHE A 259 16.34 13.64 12.10
CA PHE A 259 17.48 13.30 12.93
C PHE A 259 18.78 13.75 12.29
N VAL A 260 19.59 14.46 13.07
CA VAL A 260 20.95 14.89 12.70
C VAL A 260 21.98 14.42 13.74
N ASP A 261 23.22 14.21 13.31
CA ASP A 261 24.36 13.83 14.15
C ASP A 261 25.47 14.87 13.99
N ALA A 262 25.52 15.83 14.93
CA ALA A 262 26.52 16.89 14.94
C ALA A 262 27.96 16.39 15.16
N SER A 263 28.13 15.14 15.63
CA SER A 263 29.45 14.51 15.77
C SER A 263 30.00 13.92 14.48
N GLU A 264 29.17 13.86 13.42
CA GLU A 264 29.48 13.24 12.13
C GLU A 264 29.88 11.74 12.20
N THR A 265 29.67 11.08 13.33
CA THR A 265 29.97 9.65 13.50
C THR A 265 29.04 8.74 12.68
N CYS A 266 27.93 9.28 12.18
CA CYS A 266 27.07 8.61 11.20
C CYS A 266 27.75 8.41 9.84
N GLY A 267 28.87 9.12 9.56
CA GLY A 267 29.62 9.07 8.31
C GLY A 267 29.23 10.16 7.30
N TYR A 268 28.31 11.03 7.63
CA TYR A 268 27.88 12.16 6.79
C TYR A 268 28.18 13.49 7.47
N ARG A 269 28.68 14.46 6.66
CA ARG A 269 28.97 15.81 7.13
C ARG A 269 27.70 16.53 7.56
N ILE A 270 27.82 17.36 8.58
CA ILE A 270 26.66 18.11 9.12
C ILE A 270 26.03 19.03 8.06
N ASP A 271 26.84 19.62 7.15
CA ASP A 271 26.31 20.48 6.07
C ASP A 271 25.33 19.70 5.17
N ALA A 272 25.65 18.43 4.83
CA ALA A 272 24.78 17.58 4.01
C ALA A 272 23.53 17.17 4.77
N GLN A 273 23.65 16.90 6.09
CA GLN A 273 22.51 16.56 6.93
C GLN A 273 21.53 17.74 7.06
N LEU A 274 22.03 18.97 7.19
CA LEU A 274 21.20 20.17 7.23
C LEU A 274 20.55 20.48 5.88
N ALA A 275 21.27 20.29 4.78
CA ALA A 275 20.69 20.44 3.45
C ALA A 275 19.51 19.45 3.20
N LEU A 276 19.62 18.23 3.69
CA LEU A 276 18.52 17.26 3.64
C LEU A 276 17.33 17.71 4.50
N ARG A 277 17.58 18.24 5.72
CA ARG A 277 16.55 18.81 6.58
C ARG A 277 15.80 19.93 5.86
N ASP A 278 16.54 20.89 5.29
CA ASP A 278 15.95 22.05 4.60
C ASP A 278 15.07 21.60 3.41
N ALA A 279 15.53 20.61 2.65
CA ALA A 279 14.76 20.02 1.56
C ALA A 279 13.48 19.29 2.04
N ILE A 280 13.50 18.69 3.23
CA ILE A 280 12.32 18.07 3.85
C ILE A 280 11.35 19.17 4.32
N GLU A 281 11.83 20.23 4.95
CA GLU A 281 11.01 21.38 5.36
C GLU A 281 10.29 22.04 4.18
N GLU A 282 10.95 22.19 3.03
CA GLU A 282 10.35 22.74 1.82
C GLU A 282 9.27 21.82 1.23
N ARG A 283 9.40 20.51 1.43
CA ARG A 283 8.54 19.51 0.80
C ARG A 283 7.29 19.18 1.59
N PHE A 284 7.42 19.09 2.92
CA PHE A 284 6.33 18.66 3.80
C PHE A 284 5.60 19.88 4.38
N PRO A 285 4.29 20.05 4.09
CA PRO A 285 3.50 21.19 4.58
C PRO A 285 3.02 20.98 6.03
N VAL A 286 3.80 20.28 6.84
CA VAL A 286 3.51 19.92 8.23
C VAL A 286 4.68 20.34 9.12
N PRO A 287 4.52 20.42 10.45
CA PRO A 287 5.62 20.75 11.36
C PRO A 287 6.82 19.81 11.17
N VAL A 288 8.02 20.39 10.98
CA VAL A 288 9.28 19.66 10.88
C VAL A 288 10.14 20.05 12.07
N LEU A 289 10.50 19.06 12.91
CA LEU A 289 11.35 19.27 14.08
C LEU A 289 12.71 18.61 13.87
N THR A 290 13.77 19.34 14.13
CA THR A 290 15.14 18.85 14.07
C THR A 290 15.55 18.26 15.41
N VAL A 291 16.00 16.99 15.41
CA VAL A 291 16.47 16.27 16.59
C VAL A 291 17.96 15.97 16.45
N CYS A 292 18.79 16.62 17.25
CA CYS A 292 20.23 16.30 17.33
C CYS A 292 20.42 15.09 18.23
N ASN A 293 20.73 13.94 17.61
CA ASN A 293 21.08 12.71 18.33
C ASN A 293 22.59 12.63 18.57
N LYS A 294 23.01 11.69 19.42
CA LYS A 294 24.40 11.56 19.90
C LYS A 294 24.91 12.88 20.53
N ALA A 295 24.01 13.56 21.21
CA ALA A 295 24.31 14.84 21.88
C ALA A 295 25.34 14.72 23.01
N ASP A 296 25.61 13.51 23.46
CA ASP A 296 26.75 13.16 24.33
C ASP A 296 28.12 13.35 23.65
N LEU A 297 28.17 13.26 22.31
CA LEU A 297 29.39 13.46 21.52
C LEU A 297 29.53 14.90 21.01
N SER A 298 28.43 15.50 20.51
CA SER A 298 28.43 16.86 20.00
C SER A 298 27.03 17.48 19.97
N THR A 299 26.91 18.74 20.34
CA THR A 299 25.70 19.59 20.20
C THR A 299 25.96 20.80 19.31
N ALA A 300 26.95 20.74 18.43
CA ALA A 300 27.40 21.86 17.59
C ALA A 300 26.48 22.12 16.38
N VAL A 301 25.17 22.00 16.57
CA VAL A 301 24.11 22.30 15.61
C VAL A 301 22.93 22.96 16.32
N GLU A 302 22.15 23.76 15.62
CA GLU A 302 20.89 24.26 16.12
C GLU A 302 19.79 23.23 15.86
N ALA A 303 19.07 22.83 16.89
CA ALA A 303 18.03 21.79 16.84
C ALA A 303 16.94 22.07 17.87
N ASP A 304 15.73 21.57 17.60
CA ASP A 304 14.57 21.70 18.49
C ASP A 304 14.70 20.82 19.73
N ALA A 305 15.42 19.70 19.60
CA ALA A 305 15.70 18.79 20.71
C ALA A 305 17.11 18.16 20.59
N TYR A 306 17.68 17.80 21.74
CA TYR A 306 18.98 17.13 21.86
C TYR A 306 18.80 15.83 22.62
N VAL A 307 19.15 14.69 22.02
CA VAL A 307 19.01 13.36 22.62
C VAL A 307 20.28 12.55 22.46
N SER A 308 20.41 11.52 23.31
CA SER A 308 21.46 10.50 23.16
C SER A 308 20.77 9.13 23.24
N VAL A 309 20.44 8.56 22.08
CA VAL A 309 19.84 7.23 21.97
C VAL A 309 20.97 6.21 21.84
N THR A 310 21.13 5.35 22.84
CA THR A 310 22.09 4.24 22.81
C THR A 310 21.42 2.96 22.34
N ALA A 311 22.21 2.02 21.80
CA ALA A 311 21.71 0.74 21.30
C ALA A 311 21.04 -0.14 22.39
N ASP A 312 21.26 0.18 23.67
CA ASP A 312 20.74 -0.58 24.81
C ASP A 312 19.50 0.04 25.47
N ASP A 313 18.77 0.92 24.76
CA ASP A 313 17.52 1.56 25.25
C ASP A 313 17.63 2.37 26.56
N GLU A 314 18.80 2.56 27.09
CA GLU A 314 19.02 3.44 28.23
C GLU A 314 19.26 4.88 27.75
N VAL A 315 18.35 5.76 28.11
CA VAL A 315 18.58 7.22 28.00
C VAL A 315 19.82 7.51 28.84
N ALA A 316 20.92 7.87 28.17
CA ALA A 316 22.11 8.31 28.89
C ALA A 316 21.73 9.53 29.73
N GLY A 317 21.51 9.30 31.02
CA GLY A 317 21.13 10.36 31.93
C GLY A 317 22.23 11.41 32.02
N ASN A 318 21.85 12.64 31.75
CA ASN A 318 22.50 13.87 32.22
C ASN A 318 24.01 13.97 31.99
N THR A 319 24.48 13.83 30.75
CA THR A 319 25.85 14.26 30.39
C THR A 319 25.77 15.56 29.64
N SER A 320 26.20 16.65 30.31
CA SER A 320 26.38 17.95 29.67
C SER A 320 27.61 17.90 28.77
N ALA A 321 27.38 17.72 27.47
CA ALA A 321 28.37 18.07 26.48
C ALA A 321 28.21 19.56 26.14
N ASP A 322 29.29 20.28 26.17
CA ASP A 322 29.57 21.64 25.79
C ASP A 322 28.41 22.69 25.68
N ALA A 323 28.56 23.78 26.43
CA ALA A 323 27.85 25.07 26.26
C ALA A 323 26.32 25.10 26.41
N GLY A 324 25.76 24.54 27.52
CA GLY A 324 24.43 24.96 28.00
C GLY A 324 23.20 24.32 27.29
N LYS A 325 23.38 23.39 26.38
CA LYS A 325 22.29 22.62 25.77
C LYS A 325 21.97 21.38 26.61
N HIS A 326 20.69 21.21 26.94
CA HIS A 326 20.21 20.12 27.79
C HIS A 326 19.87 18.90 26.95
N VAL A 327 20.42 17.74 27.29
CA VAL A 327 20.01 16.46 26.69
C VAL A 327 18.64 16.08 27.26
N GLU A 328 17.66 15.96 26.38
CA GLU A 328 16.27 15.67 26.73
C GLU A 328 15.99 14.16 26.74
N SER A 329 14.91 13.77 27.40
CA SER A 329 14.42 12.39 27.31
C SER A 329 13.71 12.17 25.97
N LEU A 330 13.68 10.92 25.48
CA LEU A 330 12.94 10.57 24.26
C LEU A 330 11.46 10.91 24.40
N GLN A 331 10.94 10.82 25.63
CA GLN A 331 9.56 11.18 25.94
C GLN A 331 9.29 12.68 25.76
N ALA A 332 10.24 13.53 26.09
CA ALA A 332 10.11 14.99 25.90
C ALA A 332 10.09 15.36 24.39
N VAL A 333 10.83 14.61 23.54
CA VAL A 333 10.76 14.78 22.08
C VAL A 333 9.38 14.40 21.55
N LEU A 334 8.83 13.27 22.05
CA LEU A 334 7.47 12.85 21.68
C LEU A 334 6.42 13.89 22.11
N ASP A 335 6.53 14.42 23.33
CA ASP A 335 5.61 15.45 23.83
C ASP A 335 5.63 16.67 22.91
N ARG A 336 6.82 17.12 22.52
CA ARG A 336 7.01 18.27 21.64
C ARG A 336 6.42 18.05 20.23
N VAL A 337 6.60 16.88 19.64
CA VAL A 337 6.03 16.59 18.32
C VAL A 337 4.51 16.45 18.38
N ILE A 338 3.96 15.86 19.44
CA ILE A 338 2.52 15.78 19.67
C ILE A 338 1.92 17.18 19.85
N GLU A 339 2.56 18.05 20.65
CA GLU A 339 2.15 19.44 20.77
C GLU A 339 2.19 20.21 19.44
N ALA A 340 3.15 19.90 18.57
CA ALA A 340 3.25 20.51 17.25
C ALA A 340 2.14 20.05 16.29
N ILE A 341 1.70 18.78 16.40
CA ILE A 341 0.56 18.24 15.64
C ILE A 341 -0.75 18.90 16.10
N ASP A 342 -0.94 19.07 17.43
CA ASP A 342 -2.18 19.62 18.00
C ASP A 342 -2.32 21.15 17.81
N GLN A 343 -1.25 21.84 17.46
CA GLN A 343 -1.31 23.25 17.07
C GLN A 343 -1.86 23.35 15.65
N GLU A 344 -3.16 23.64 15.51
CA GLU A 344 -3.72 24.04 14.21
C GLU A 344 -2.87 25.16 13.61
N PRO A 345 -2.50 25.07 12.30
CA PRO A 345 -1.83 26.18 11.64
C PRO A 345 -2.73 27.42 11.79
N GLU A 346 -2.23 28.48 12.42
CA GLU A 346 -2.90 29.78 12.42
C GLU A 346 -3.09 30.20 10.96
N LEU A 347 -4.28 29.97 10.43
CA LEU A 347 -4.65 30.52 9.13
C LEU A 347 -4.47 32.04 9.24
N PRO A 348 -3.67 32.67 8.36
CA PRO A 348 -3.60 34.11 8.34
C PRO A 348 -5.00 34.63 8.05
N PHE A 349 -5.65 35.21 9.08
CA PHE A 349 -6.89 35.94 8.87
C PHE A 349 -6.58 37.07 7.90
N GLU A 350 -7.17 37.01 6.72
CA GLU A 350 -7.26 38.18 5.87
C GLU A 350 -8.04 39.24 6.67
N GLU A 351 -7.31 40.26 7.17
CA GLU A 351 -7.94 41.48 7.66
C GLU A 351 -8.68 42.11 6.47
N GLY A 352 -10.02 42.04 6.50
CA GLY A 352 -10.92 42.65 5.53
C GLY A 352 -10.99 44.17 5.67
#